data_a2a8eeed4e14c767c43a744092b8cb2f
#
_entry.id   a2a8eeed4e14c767c43a744092b8cb2f
#
_cell.length_a   1.000
_cell.length_b   1.000
_cell.length_c   1.000
_cell.angle_alpha   90.00
_cell.angle_beta   90.00
_cell.angle_gamma   90.00
#
_symmetry.space_group_name_H-M   'P 1'
#
loop_
_entity.id
_entity.type
_entity.pdbx_description
1 polymer ?
#
loop_
_entity_poly.entity_id
_entity_poly.type
_entity_poly.pdbx_seq_one_letter_code
_entity_poly.pdbx_strand_id
1 'polypeptide(L)'
;MFVISIKRIFDCSGNRLEKPEYEYFSYDKYAGSFSTGYPTWDDFYHAETFKTAEEAKKVYMEYLHILYCCWKDYDRDSVRICEIKFKPIEKLPWKESED
;
A
#
# COMPACT_ATOMS: atom_id res chain seq x y z
N MET A 1 9.90 -9.08 0.31
CA MET A 1 9.00 -8.10 0.94
C MET A 1 7.80 -7.88 0.03
N PHE A 2 6.62 -7.79 0.59
CA PHE A 2 5.38 -7.72 -0.18
C PHE A 2 4.52 -6.57 0.31
N VAL A 3 3.74 -5.98 -0.62
CA VAL A 3 2.74 -4.96 -0.33
C VAL A 3 1.44 -5.34 -1.03
N ILE A 4 0.33 -4.75 -0.60
CA ILE A 4 -0.98 -4.91 -1.26
C ILE A 4 -1.31 -3.60 -1.95
N SER A 5 -1.56 -3.65 -3.26
CA SER A 5 -1.86 -2.46 -4.06
C SER A 5 -3.28 -2.45 -4.60
N ILE A 6 -3.78 -1.26 -4.86
CA ILE A 6 -5.07 -1.02 -5.49
C ILE A 6 -4.98 0.21 -6.40
N LYS A 7 -5.84 0.30 -7.40
CA LYS A 7 -5.95 1.48 -8.25
C LYS A 7 -7.06 2.40 -7.77
N ARG A 8 -6.73 3.66 -7.53
CA ARG A 8 -7.72 4.71 -7.30
C ARG A 8 -8.14 5.28 -8.67
N ILE A 9 -9.44 5.39 -8.89
CA ILE A 9 -10.00 5.89 -10.16
C ILE A 9 -10.76 7.20 -10.03
N PHE A 10 -11.12 7.61 -8.82
CA PHE A 10 -11.76 8.90 -8.54
C PHE A 10 -10.97 9.68 -7.50
N ASP A 11 -10.96 11.00 -7.63
CA ASP A 11 -10.37 11.88 -6.62
C ASP A 11 -11.32 12.09 -5.44
N CYS A 12 -10.89 12.87 -4.45
CA CYS A 12 -11.68 13.14 -3.25
C CYS A 12 -12.96 13.92 -3.54
N SER A 13 -13.03 14.61 -4.67
CA SER A 13 -14.21 15.38 -5.11
C SER A 13 -15.16 14.55 -5.97
N GLY A 14 -14.85 13.29 -6.22
CA GLY A 14 -15.67 12.40 -7.03
C GLY A 14 -15.43 12.52 -8.53
N ASN A 15 -14.38 13.24 -8.95
CA ASN A 15 -14.00 13.36 -10.35
C ASN A 15 -13.13 12.19 -10.76
N ARG A 16 -13.37 11.66 -11.96
CA ARG A 16 -12.56 10.56 -12.50
C ARG A 16 -11.14 11.05 -12.82
N LEU A 17 -10.15 10.30 -12.35
CA LEU A 17 -8.74 10.58 -12.65
C LEU A 17 -8.44 10.25 -14.11
N GLU A 18 -7.63 11.08 -14.79
CA GLU A 18 -7.15 10.80 -16.15
C GLU A 18 -6.32 9.53 -16.19
N LYS A 19 -5.46 9.34 -15.18
CA LYS A 19 -4.65 8.15 -15.00
C LYS A 19 -4.90 7.59 -13.61
N PRO A 20 -5.22 6.30 -13.49
CA PRO A 20 -5.35 5.68 -12.18
C PRO A 20 -4.06 5.85 -11.36
N GLU A 21 -4.23 6.11 -10.09
CA GLU A 21 -3.13 6.19 -9.14
C GLU A 21 -3.08 4.93 -8.29
N TYR A 22 -1.89 4.43 -8.01
CA TYR A 22 -1.74 3.28 -7.13
C TYR A 22 -1.68 3.74 -5.69
N GLU A 23 -2.45 3.04 -4.84
CA GLU A 23 -2.37 3.16 -3.39
C GLU A 23 -2.12 1.79 -2.79
N TYR A 24 -1.79 1.77 -1.50
CA TYR A 24 -1.31 0.55 -0.85
C TYR A 24 -1.96 0.38 0.50
N PHE A 25 -2.14 -0.88 0.90
CA PHE A 25 -2.65 -1.19 2.23
C PHE A 25 -1.73 -0.61 3.29
N SER A 26 -2.32 0.06 4.27
CA SER A 26 -1.62 0.71 5.36
C SER A 26 -2.51 0.72 6.61
N TYR A 27 -1.96 1.17 7.73
CA TYR A 27 -2.72 1.40 8.96
C TYR A 27 -2.68 2.88 9.31
N ASP A 28 -3.84 3.50 9.47
CA ASP A 28 -3.93 4.82 10.06
C ASP A 28 -3.87 4.65 11.58
N LYS A 29 -2.70 4.90 12.14
CA LYS A 29 -2.42 4.67 13.57
C LYS A 29 -3.21 5.60 14.51
N TYR A 30 -3.76 6.66 13.97
CA TYR A 30 -4.47 7.67 14.75
C TYR A 30 -5.99 7.57 14.64
N ALA A 31 -6.49 6.68 13.80
CA ALA A 31 -7.92 6.50 13.59
C ALA A 31 -8.39 5.14 14.12
N GLY A 32 -9.60 5.12 14.63
CA GLY A 32 -10.26 3.90 15.08
C GLY A 32 -9.77 3.38 16.42
N SER A 33 -10.30 2.22 16.82
CA SER A 33 -10.03 1.57 18.11
C SER A 33 -9.18 0.31 17.98
N PHE A 34 -8.54 0.10 16.84
CA PHE A 34 -7.67 -1.05 16.61
C PHE A 34 -6.28 -0.81 17.21
N SER A 35 -5.70 -1.81 17.83
CA SER A 35 -4.37 -1.71 18.44
C SER A 35 -3.26 -1.43 17.42
N THR A 36 -3.44 -1.87 16.18
CA THR A 36 -2.48 -1.67 15.08
C THR A 36 -2.82 -0.46 14.20
N GLY A 37 -3.92 0.23 14.49
CA GLY A 37 -4.44 1.30 13.68
C GLY A 37 -5.62 0.85 12.80
N TYR A 38 -6.24 1.81 12.12
CA TYR A 38 -7.37 1.53 11.23
C TYR A 38 -6.86 1.16 9.83
N PRO A 39 -7.29 0.04 9.25
CA PRO A 39 -6.85 -0.34 7.90
C PRO A 39 -7.37 0.64 6.85
N THR A 40 -6.48 1.07 5.96
CA THR A 40 -6.77 2.08 4.94
C THR A 40 -5.92 1.86 3.70
N TRP A 41 -6.15 2.68 2.68
CA TRP A 41 -5.31 2.77 1.49
C TRP A 41 -4.53 4.07 1.55
N ASP A 42 -3.24 4.03 1.26
CA ASP A 42 -2.35 5.19 1.35
C ASP A 42 -1.26 5.11 0.28
N ASP A 43 -0.40 6.11 0.22
CA ASP A 43 0.71 6.12 -0.74
C ASP A 43 1.75 5.05 -0.42
N PHE A 44 2.69 4.84 -1.35
CA PHE A 44 3.72 3.81 -1.20
C PHE A 44 4.61 4.06 0.02
N TYR A 45 4.83 5.31 0.39
CA TYR A 45 5.66 5.66 1.52
C TYR A 45 5.10 5.12 2.84
N HIS A 46 3.78 5.03 2.96
CA HIS A 46 3.10 4.54 4.16
C HIS A 46 2.65 3.08 4.04
N ALA A 47 3.01 2.40 2.96
CA ALA A 47 2.57 1.03 2.71
C ALA A 47 3.01 0.08 3.83
N GLU A 48 2.09 -0.75 4.29
CA GLU A 48 2.42 -1.85 5.18
C GLU A 48 3.13 -2.95 4.39
N THR A 49 4.23 -3.45 4.91
CA THR A 49 5.02 -4.49 4.24
C THR A 49 4.89 -5.81 4.96
N PHE A 50 4.94 -6.89 4.20
CA PHE A 50 4.79 -8.26 4.70
C PHE A 50 5.98 -9.10 4.26
N LYS A 51 6.38 -10.05 5.10
CA LYS A 51 7.52 -10.93 4.80
C LYS A 51 7.18 -11.95 3.72
N THR A 52 5.92 -12.39 3.66
CA THR A 52 5.46 -13.37 2.68
C THR A 52 4.15 -12.93 2.04
N ALA A 53 3.89 -13.42 0.83
CA ALA A 53 2.62 -13.19 0.15
C ALA A 53 1.44 -13.78 0.93
N GLU A 54 1.66 -14.90 1.60
CA GLU A 54 0.63 -15.57 2.40
C GLU A 54 0.22 -14.72 3.60
N GLU A 55 1.18 -14.10 4.28
CA GLU A 55 0.91 -13.17 5.38
C GLU A 55 0.10 -11.97 4.89
N ALA A 56 0.48 -11.39 3.75
CA ALA A 56 -0.24 -10.28 3.15
C ALA A 56 -1.70 -10.66 2.86
N LYS A 57 -1.92 -11.81 2.25
CA LYS A 57 -3.25 -12.32 1.95
C LYS A 57 -4.09 -12.52 3.20
N LYS A 58 -3.50 -13.10 4.23
CA LYS A 58 -4.17 -13.36 5.51
C LYS A 58 -4.65 -12.05 6.13
N VAL A 59 -3.79 -11.06 6.21
CA VAL A 59 -4.13 -9.75 6.78
C VAL A 59 -5.21 -9.07 5.94
N TYR A 60 -5.09 -9.08 4.61
CA TYR A 60 -6.08 -8.49 3.72
C TYR A 60 -7.46 -9.10 3.93
N MET A 61 -7.54 -10.43 3.98
CA MET A 61 -8.82 -11.12 4.18
C MET A 61 -9.44 -10.85 5.55
N GLU A 62 -8.61 -10.65 6.56
CA GLU A 62 -9.08 -10.32 7.91
C GLU A 62 -9.75 -8.94 7.96
N TYR A 63 -9.25 -7.97 7.20
CA TYR A 63 -9.77 -6.61 7.21
C TYR A 63 -10.67 -6.27 6.01
N LEU A 64 -10.95 -7.22 5.14
CA LEU A 64 -11.70 -6.99 3.92
C LEU A 64 -13.07 -6.34 4.17
N HIS A 65 -13.78 -6.76 5.19
CA HIS A 65 -15.10 -6.23 5.52
C HIS A 65 -15.07 -4.75 5.94
N ILE A 66 -13.96 -4.29 6.50
CA ILE A 66 -13.76 -2.89 6.90
C ILE A 66 -13.36 -2.07 5.68
N LEU A 67 -12.41 -2.57 4.90
CA LEU A 67 -11.95 -1.92 3.67
C LEU A 67 -13.08 -1.73 2.66
N TYR A 68 -14.09 -2.58 2.70
CA TYR A 68 -15.24 -2.49 1.80
C TYR A 68 -15.88 -1.10 1.79
N CYS A 69 -15.91 -0.42 2.92
CA CYS A 69 -16.48 0.93 3.03
C CYS A 69 -15.70 1.98 2.23
N CYS A 70 -14.45 1.69 1.88
CA CYS A 70 -13.56 2.59 1.17
C CYS A 70 -13.54 2.37 -0.35
N TRP A 71 -14.34 1.44 -0.86
CA TRP A 71 -14.24 0.96 -2.24
C TRP A 71 -14.74 1.92 -3.32
N LYS A 72 -15.53 2.91 -2.97
CA LYS A 72 -16.20 3.75 -3.97
C LYS A 72 -15.27 4.49 -4.94
N ASP A 73 -14.07 4.83 -4.48
CA ASP A 73 -13.09 5.58 -5.27
C ASP A 73 -12.07 4.68 -5.97
N TYR A 74 -12.20 3.37 -5.84
CA TYR A 74 -11.21 2.40 -6.26
C TYR A 74 -11.78 1.37 -7.23
N ASP A 75 -10.89 0.79 -8.05
CA ASP A 75 -11.19 -0.39 -8.84
C ASP A 75 -10.96 -1.64 -7.97
N ARG A 76 -12.04 -2.27 -7.55
CA ARG A 76 -12.00 -3.44 -6.66
C ARG A 76 -11.25 -4.62 -7.27
N ASP A 77 -11.32 -4.77 -8.59
CA ASP A 77 -10.70 -5.89 -9.29
C ASP A 77 -9.20 -5.70 -9.47
N SER A 78 -8.68 -4.52 -9.11
CA SER A 78 -7.27 -4.19 -9.25
C SER A 78 -6.40 -4.58 -8.07
N VAL A 79 -6.97 -5.11 -6.99
CA VAL A 79 -6.19 -5.47 -5.79
C VAL A 79 -5.20 -6.58 -6.13
N ARG A 80 -3.92 -6.33 -5.80
CA ARG A 80 -2.83 -7.28 -6.07
C ARG A 80 -1.85 -7.31 -4.90
N ILE A 81 -1.27 -8.48 -4.68
CA ILE A 81 -0.09 -8.61 -3.82
C ILE A 81 1.12 -8.44 -4.73
N CYS A 82 1.98 -7.48 -4.40
CA CYS A 82 3.15 -7.16 -5.21
C CYS A 82 4.42 -7.43 -4.40
N GLU A 83 5.39 -8.04 -5.04
CA GLU A 83 6.70 -8.24 -4.45
C GLU A 83 7.58 -7.03 -4.72
N ILE A 84 8.24 -6.52 -3.67
CA ILE A 84 9.21 -5.43 -3.79
C ILE A 84 10.59 -6.05 -3.87
N LYS A 85 11.30 -5.78 -4.97
CA LYS A 85 12.67 -6.24 -5.19
C LYS A 85 13.58 -5.05 -5.34
N PHE A 86 14.70 -5.08 -4.63
CA PHE A 86 15.76 -4.08 -4.75
C PHE A 86 16.86 -4.62 -5.63
N LYS A 87 17.16 -3.92 -6.73
CA LYS A 87 18.25 -4.28 -7.63
C LYS A 87 19.33 -3.22 -7.50
N PRO A 88 20.47 -3.54 -6.88
CA PRO A 88 21.58 -2.60 -6.80
C PRO A 88 22.07 -2.24 -8.21
N ILE A 89 22.26 -0.96 -8.48
CA ILE A 89 22.73 -0.48 -9.78
C ILE A 89 24.16 0.04 -9.66
N GLU A 90 24.45 0.76 -8.58
CA GLU A 90 25.75 1.43 -8.41
C GLU A 90 26.15 1.41 -6.95
N LYS A 91 27.44 1.19 -6.72
CA LYS A 91 28.02 1.31 -5.39
C LYS A 91 28.37 2.77 -5.14
N LEU A 92 27.87 3.31 -4.03
CA LEU A 92 28.17 4.68 -3.61
C LEU A 92 29.23 4.69 -2.51
N PRO A 93 30.10 5.71 -2.46
CA PRO A 93 31.03 5.85 -1.35
C PRO A 93 30.28 6.20 -0.06
N TRP A 94 30.79 5.72 1.06
CA TRP A 94 30.19 6.01 2.37
C TRP A 94 30.86 7.19 3.08
N LYS A 95 31.88 7.77 2.43
CA LYS A 95 32.58 8.96 2.91
C LYS A 95 32.99 9.83 1.71
N GLU A 96 33.29 11.09 1.94
CA GLU A 96 33.63 12.03 0.86
C GLU A 96 34.88 11.64 0.06
N SER A 97 35.83 10.98 0.68
CA SER A 97 37.05 10.51 0.01
C SER A 97 37.27 9.04 0.34
N GLU A 98 37.55 8.23 -0.69
CA GLU A 98 37.86 6.80 -0.56
C GLU A 98 39.37 6.52 -0.56
N ASP A 99 40.19 7.54 -0.57
CA ASP A 99 41.67 7.37 -0.57
C ASP A 99 42.20 6.83 0.73
#